data_8503ae87ac0ca6c2be2c6da0874870a0
#
_entry.id   8503ae87ac0ca6c2be2c6da0874870a0
#
_cell.length_a   1.000
_cell.length_b   1.000
_cell.length_c   1.000
_cell.angle_alpha   90.00
_cell.angle_beta   90.00
_cell.angle_gamma   90.00
#
_symmetry.space_group_name_H-M   'P 1'
#
loop_
_entity.id
_entity.type
_entity.pdbx_description
1 polymer ?
#
loop_
_entity_poly.entity_id
_entity_poly.type
_entity_poly.pdbx_seq_one_letter_code
_entity_poly.pdbx_strand_id
1 'polypeptide(L)'
;MKTLSTYFEDMVLSPEPNAFCMLKPGFNQYKDEFERLLKLNGWKIIKHCTKQFTRPEIEDFYIMHKDQGFYHKLCDYMITEACECYLCYKHCKDPYKEMGDFKKKIRDEWGEDEMRNGMHSSDNKDNMLKESNIAFNSVNEKLKVSSKKVYNAYISRIL
;
A
#
# COMPACT_ATOMS: atom_id res chain seq x y z
N MET A 1 -22.17 -11.12 19.67
CA MET A 1 -22.61 -9.80 19.16
C MET A 1 -21.82 -8.71 19.87
N LYS A 2 -21.11 -7.87 19.13
CA LYS A 2 -20.36 -6.77 19.74
C LYS A 2 -21.32 -5.68 20.22
N THR A 3 -21.09 -5.13 21.38
CA THR A 3 -21.86 -4.00 21.90
C THR A 3 -21.44 -2.72 21.15
N LEU A 4 -22.29 -1.67 21.18
CA LEU A 4 -21.98 -0.38 20.61
C LEU A 4 -20.70 0.19 21.19
N SER A 5 -20.45 0.00 22.48
CA SER A 5 -19.21 0.38 23.17
C SER A 5 -17.99 -0.33 22.59
N THR A 6 -18.09 -1.61 22.30
CA THR A 6 -17.00 -2.40 21.71
C THR A 6 -16.67 -1.93 20.30
N TYR A 7 -17.70 -1.60 19.50
CA TYR A 7 -17.49 -1.00 18.17
C TYR A 7 -16.79 0.36 18.26
N PHE A 8 -17.17 1.17 19.23
CA PHE A 8 -16.58 2.49 19.44
C PHE A 8 -15.13 2.38 19.90
N GLU A 9 -14.83 1.45 20.81
CA GLU A 9 -13.47 1.16 21.27
C GLU A 9 -12.59 0.64 20.14
N ASP A 10 -13.09 -0.29 19.33
CA ASP A 10 -12.39 -0.80 18.15
C ASP A 10 -12.05 0.34 17.16
N MET A 11 -12.95 1.29 16.97
CA MET A 11 -12.79 2.43 16.08
C MET A 11 -11.78 3.46 16.62
N VAL A 12 -11.80 3.71 17.94
CA VAL A 12 -10.92 4.68 18.61
C VAL A 12 -9.52 4.11 18.84
N LEU A 13 -9.43 2.78 19.09
CA LEU A 13 -8.17 2.09 19.37
C LEU A 13 -7.49 1.52 18.12
N SER A 14 -8.16 1.54 16.97
CA SER A 14 -7.57 1.09 15.71
C SER A 14 -6.50 2.09 15.28
N PRO A 15 -5.21 1.70 15.25
CA PRO A 15 -4.16 2.63 14.86
C PRO A 15 -4.29 3.02 13.39
N GLU A 16 -3.92 4.26 13.08
CA GLU A 16 -3.81 4.70 11.70
C GLU A 16 -2.61 4.03 11.04
N PRO A 17 -2.72 3.60 9.76
CA PRO A 17 -1.58 3.04 9.06
C PRO A 17 -0.43 4.04 8.96
N ASN A 18 0.78 3.55 9.11
CA ASN A 18 1.99 4.35 8.93
C ASN A 18 2.95 3.77 7.89
N ALA A 19 2.50 2.79 7.12
CA ALA A 19 3.26 2.24 6.00
C ALA A 19 2.31 1.68 4.94
N PHE A 20 2.70 1.82 3.68
CA PHE A 20 2.09 1.16 2.54
C PHE A 20 3.12 0.26 1.89
N CYS A 21 2.72 -0.96 1.57
CA CYS A 21 3.53 -1.88 0.80
C CYS A 21 2.67 -2.76 -0.12
N MET A 22 3.29 -3.35 -1.12
CA MET A 22 2.59 -4.26 -2.02
C MET A 22 3.52 -5.33 -2.59
N LEU A 23 2.97 -6.51 -2.83
CA LEU A 23 3.59 -7.51 -3.67
C LEU A 23 3.38 -7.15 -5.14
N LYS A 24 4.46 -7.19 -5.91
CA LYS A 24 4.45 -6.88 -7.34
C LYS A 24 3.91 -8.05 -8.16
N PRO A 25 3.51 -7.81 -9.43
CA PRO A 25 3.08 -8.88 -10.34
C PRO A 25 4.08 -10.03 -10.40
N GLY A 26 3.57 -11.26 -10.37
CA GLY A 26 4.39 -12.47 -10.38
C GLY A 26 4.78 -12.99 -9.01
N PHE A 27 4.47 -12.24 -7.93
CA PHE A 27 4.82 -12.66 -6.56
C PHE A 27 3.61 -13.01 -5.71
N ASN A 28 2.43 -13.12 -6.31
CA ASN A 28 1.18 -13.43 -5.60
C ASN A 28 1.20 -14.81 -4.91
N GLN A 29 1.97 -15.75 -5.43
CA GLN A 29 2.15 -17.06 -4.79
C GLN A 29 2.80 -16.95 -3.40
N TYR A 30 3.48 -15.88 -3.11
CA TYR A 30 4.12 -15.64 -1.81
C TYR A 30 3.23 -14.87 -0.82
N LYS A 31 1.96 -14.62 -1.16
CA LYS A 31 1.06 -13.80 -0.35
C LYS A 31 1.00 -14.24 1.12
N ASP A 32 0.77 -15.52 1.36
CA ASP A 32 0.63 -16.04 2.72
C ASP A 32 1.94 -15.90 3.51
N GLU A 33 3.05 -16.23 2.88
CA GLU A 33 4.38 -16.06 3.48
C GLU A 33 4.72 -14.60 3.71
N PHE A 34 4.37 -13.72 2.79
CA PHE A 34 4.56 -12.27 2.92
C PHE A 34 3.80 -11.71 4.12
N GLU A 35 2.53 -12.10 4.28
CA GLU A 35 1.72 -11.67 5.42
C GLU A 35 2.28 -12.20 6.75
N ARG A 36 2.76 -13.45 6.75
CA ARG A 36 3.42 -14.04 7.90
C ARG A 36 4.69 -13.27 8.29
N LEU A 37 5.51 -12.92 7.32
CA LEU A 37 6.74 -12.16 7.53
C LEU A 37 6.47 -10.72 8.00
N LEU A 38 5.45 -10.06 7.46
CA LEU A 38 5.01 -8.74 7.95
C LEU A 38 4.68 -8.80 9.45
N LYS A 39 3.85 -9.76 9.84
CA LYS A 39 3.46 -9.95 11.26
C LYS A 39 4.65 -10.29 12.13
N LEU A 40 5.53 -11.16 11.66
CA LEU A 40 6.75 -11.56 12.38
C LEU A 40 7.67 -10.36 12.64
N ASN A 41 7.71 -9.39 11.72
CA ASN A 41 8.49 -8.17 11.85
C ASN A 41 7.76 -7.06 12.62
N GLY A 42 6.63 -7.37 13.25
CA GLY A 42 5.89 -6.45 14.12
C GLY A 42 4.87 -5.57 13.41
N TRP A 43 4.62 -5.81 12.12
CA TRP A 43 3.63 -5.05 11.37
C TRP A 43 2.22 -5.61 11.59
N LYS A 44 1.29 -4.73 11.92
CA LYS A 44 -0.14 -5.03 11.93
C LYS A 44 -0.71 -4.66 10.57
N ILE A 45 -1.37 -5.61 9.91
CA ILE A 45 -2.07 -5.35 8.65
C ILE A 45 -3.41 -4.71 8.99
N ILE A 46 -3.57 -3.43 8.61
CA ILE A 46 -4.80 -2.66 8.86
C ILE A 46 -5.79 -2.85 7.72
N LYS A 47 -5.30 -2.85 6.47
CA LYS A 47 -6.14 -2.99 5.29
C LYS A 47 -5.39 -3.74 4.20
N HIS A 48 -6.11 -4.56 3.45
CA HIS A 48 -5.58 -5.33 2.34
C HIS A 48 -6.54 -5.26 1.15
N CYS A 49 -6.01 -5.19 -0.06
CA CYS A 49 -6.78 -5.43 -1.27
C CYS A 49 -5.91 -6.08 -2.34
N THR A 50 -6.57 -6.81 -3.24
CA THR A 50 -5.97 -7.29 -4.47
C THR A 50 -6.32 -6.28 -5.56
N LYS A 51 -5.32 -5.63 -6.13
CA LYS A 51 -5.51 -4.53 -7.07
C LYS A 51 -4.91 -4.84 -8.43
N GLN A 52 -5.76 -4.88 -9.46
CA GLN A 52 -5.31 -4.81 -10.83
C GLN A 52 -5.25 -3.34 -11.25
N PHE A 53 -4.04 -2.81 -11.38
CA PHE A 53 -3.86 -1.42 -11.80
C PHE A 53 -4.18 -1.26 -13.27
N THR A 54 -4.80 -0.12 -13.61
CA THR A 54 -4.91 0.35 -14.98
C THR A 54 -3.62 1.09 -15.37
N ARG A 55 -3.40 1.26 -16.67
CA ARG A 55 -2.22 2.01 -17.16
C ARG A 55 -2.16 3.43 -16.59
N PRO A 56 -3.24 4.24 -16.64
CA PRO A 56 -3.22 5.57 -16.06
C PRO A 56 -2.94 5.60 -14.56
N GLU A 57 -3.47 4.62 -13.81
CA GLU A 57 -3.22 4.51 -12.37
C GLU A 57 -1.75 4.26 -12.07
N ILE A 58 -1.12 3.33 -12.80
CA ILE A 58 0.29 2.99 -12.56
C ILE A 58 1.24 4.08 -13.06
N GLU A 59 0.88 4.78 -14.11
CA GLU A 59 1.64 5.95 -14.58
C GLU A 59 1.65 7.05 -13.53
N ASP A 60 0.52 7.31 -12.89
CA ASP A 60 0.42 8.27 -11.78
C ASP A 60 1.17 7.77 -10.53
N PHE A 61 1.05 6.49 -10.23
CA PHE A 61 1.74 5.86 -9.10
C PHE A 61 3.26 6.07 -9.17
N TYR A 62 3.85 5.91 -10.34
CA TYR A 62 5.29 6.05 -10.58
C TYR A 62 5.68 7.34 -11.27
N ILE A 63 4.85 8.38 -11.21
CA ILE A 63 5.05 9.65 -11.94
C ILE A 63 6.40 10.29 -11.66
N MET A 64 6.95 10.09 -10.47
CA MET A 64 8.28 10.59 -10.09
C MET A 64 9.41 10.02 -10.95
N HIS A 65 9.17 8.90 -11.62
CA HIS A 65 10.13 8.23 -12.50
C HIS A 65 9.88 8.50 -13.99
N LYS A 66 8.97 9.43 -14.31
CA LYS A 66 8.53 9.72 -15.70
C LYS A 66 9.67 9.97 -16.68
N ASP A 67 10.71 10.63 -16.23
CA ASP A 67 11.85 10.99 -17.07
C ASP A 67 12.98 9.94 -17.07
N GLN A 68 12.79 8.83 -16.35
CA GLN A 68 13.73 7.73 -16.30
C GLN A 68 13.52 6.76 -17.48
N GLY A 69 14.62 6.26 -18.04
CA GLY A 69 14.56 5.36 -19.18
C GLY A 69 13.79 4.06 -18.94
N PHE A 70 13.70 3.61 -17.70
CA PHE A 70 12.98 2.40 -17.31
C PHE A 70 11.47 2.60 -17.09
N TYR A 71 10.97 3.85 -17.09
CA TYR A 71 9.60 4.17 -16.68
C TYR A 71 8.52 3.38 -17.44
N HIS A 72 8.60 3.38 -18.77
CA HIS A 72 7.58 2.71 -19.59
C HIS A 72 7.59 1.19 -19.40
N LYS A 73 8.77 0.59 -19.27
CA LYS A 73 8.92 -0.84 -19.00
C LYS A 73 8.38 -1.19 -17.61
N LEU A 74 8.63 -0.34 -16.62
CA LEU A 74 8.08 -0.53 -15.26
C LEU A 74 6.55 -0.49 -15.29
N CYS A 75 5.97 0.49 -15.98
CA CYS A 75 4.52 0.59 -16.12
C CYS A 75 3.94 -0.62 -16.85
N ASP A 76 4.57 -1.08 -17.93
CA ASP A 76 4.17 -2.28 -18.67
C ASP A 76 4.16 -3.50 -17.74
N TYR A 77 5.19 -3.68 -16.95
CA TYR A 77 5.31 -4.78 -15.99
C TYR A 77 4.22 -4.71 -14.92
N MET A 78 4.01 -3.55 -14.32
CA MET A 78 3.11 -3.39 -13.17
C MET A 78 1.64 -3.62 -13.48
N ILE A 79 1.24 -3.62 -14.76
CA ILE A 79 -0.14 -3.89 -15.17
C ILE A 79 -0.34 -5.32 -15.70
N THR A 80 0.68 -6.15 -15.71
CA THR A 80 0.59 -7.54 -16.24
C THR A 80 -0.30 -8.43 -15.39
N GLU A 81 -0.28 -8.26 -14.08
CA GLU A 81 -1.05 -9.03 -13.11
C GLU A 81 -1.44 -8.16 -11.93
N ALA A 82 -2.36 -8.63 -11.10
CA ALA A 82 -2.77 -7.94 -9.88
C ALA A 82 -1.63 -7.87 -8.87
N CYS A 83 -1.64 -6.81 -8.05
CA CYS A 83 -0.77 -6.63 -6.90
C CYS A 83 -1.55 -6.86 -5.61
N GLU A 84 -0.91 -7.40 -4.59
CA GLU A 84 -1.46 -7.47 -3.24
C GLU A 84 -1.00 -6.23 -2.48
N CYS A 85 -1.94 -5.40 -2.06
CA CYS A 85 -1.67 -4.09 -1.45
C CYS A 85 -2.04 -4.07 0.02
N TYR A 86 -1.20 -3.47 0.86
CA TYR A 86 -1.33 -3.49 2.30
C TYR A 86 -1.10 -2.10 2.90
N LEU A 87 -2.01 -1.70 3.78
CA LEU A 87 -1.77 -0.63 4.73
C LEU A 87 -1.43 -1.26 6.07
N CYS A 88 -0.31 -0.89 6.64
CA CYS A 88 0.25 -1.50 7.84
C CYS A 88 0.53 -0.45 8.92
N TYR A 89 0.60 -0.93 10.16
CA TYR A 89 0.98 -0.11 11.31
C TYR A 89 2.02 -0.84 12.14
N LYS A 90 3.03 -0.09 12.56
CA LYS A 90 3.99 -0.52 13.57
C LYS A 90 4.33 0.66 14.48
N HIS A 91 4.26 0.46 15.79
CA HIS A 91 4.70 1.46 16.74
C HIS A 91 6.22 1.49 16.76
N CYS A 92 6.82 2.47 16.09
CA CYS A 92 8.26 2.63 15.98
C CYS A 92 8.61 4.07 15.60
N LYS A 93 9.87 4.43 15.76
CA LYS A 93 10.35 5.80 15.53
C LYS A 93 10.31 6.17 14.05
N ASP A 94 10.70 5.27 13.16
CA ASP A 94 10.79 5.52 11.72
C ASP A 94 10.18 4.36 10.92
N PRO A 95 8.85 4.37 10.70
CA PRO A 95 8.17 3.29 10.00
C PRO A 95 8.62 3.13 8.55
N TYR A 96 8.97 4.22 7.88
CA TYR A 96 9.40 4.17 6.47
C TYR A 96 10.75 3.50 6.33
N LYS A 97 11.67 3.79 7.24
CA LYS A 97 12.97 3.11 7.28
C LYS A 97 12.81 1.62 7.60
N GLU A 98 12.00 1.27 8.59
CA GLU A 98 11.79 -0.13 8.95
C GLU A 98 11.11 -0.92 7.84
N MET A 99 10.12 -0.34 7.17
CA MET A 99 9.50 -0.99 6.00
C MET A 99 10.49 -1.08 4.84
N GLY A 100 11.35 -0.08 4.66
CA GLY A 100 12.41 -0.11 3.66
C GLY A 100 13.44 -1.22 3.92
N ASP A 101 13.82 -1.44 5.18
CA ASP A 101 14.72 -2.53 5.58
C ASP A 101 14.05 -3.90 5.33
N PHE A 102 12.77 -4.03 5.64
CA PHE A 102 11.98 -5.22 5.33
C PHE A 102 11.92 -5.47 3.81
N LYS A 103 11.64 -4.42 3.03
CA LYS A 103 11.63 -4.48 1.57
C LYS A 103 12.96 -4.99 1.01
N LYS A 104 14.08 -4.51 1.54
CA LYS A 104 15.40 -4.96 1.12
C LYS A 104 15.58 -6.46 1.33
N LYS A 105 15.19 -6.98 2.49
CA LYS A 105 15.25 -8.42 2.78
C LYS A 105 14.41 -9.23 1.81
N ILE A 106 13.19 -8.79 1.53
CA ILE A 106 12.29 -9.47 0.59
C ILE A 106 12.89 -9.47 -0.82
N ARG A 107 13.42 -8.34 -1.26
CA ARG A 107 14.06 -8.21 -2.58
C ARG A 107 15.30 -9.10 -2.71
N ASP A 108 16.11 -9.16 -1.67
CA ASP A 108 17.30 -10.00 -1.65
C ASP A 108 16.94 -11.50 -1.74
N GLU A 109 15.83 -11.90 -1.12
CA GLU A 109 15.41 -13.30 -1.08
C GLU A 109 14.58 -13.72 -2.29
N TRP A 110 13.62 -12.88 -2.74
CA TRP A 110 12.66 -13.24 -3.79
C TRP A 110 12.92 -12.56 -5.12
N GLY A 111 13.68 -11.47 -5.15
CA GLY A 111 13.90 -10.68 -6.35
C GLY A 111 14.60 -11.46 -7.45
N GLU A 112 14.14 -11.29 -8.69
CA GLU A 112 14.71 -11.89 -9.88
C GLU A 112 15.63 -10.91 -10.62
N ASP A 113 15.25 -9.62 -10.66
CA ASP A 113 16.02 -8.54 -11.28
C ASP A 113 15.62 -7.20 -10.63
N GLU A 114 16.11 -6.08 -11.15
CA GLU A 114 15.86 -4.75 -10.59
C GLU A 114 14.39 -4.32 -10.66
N MET A 115 13.61 -4.87 -11.56
CA MET A 115 12.20 -4.57 -11.76
C MET A 115 11.31 -5.63 -11.07
N ARG A 116 11.58 -6.90 -11.33
CA ARG A 116 10.89 -8.05 -10.75
C ARG A 116 11.53 -8.39 -9.40
N ASN A 117 11.38 -7.51 -8.46
CA ASN A 117 12.13 -7.57 -7.20
C ASN A 117 11.27 -7.87 -5.97
N GLY A 118 10.04 -8.32 -6.16
CA GLY A 118 9.18 -8.83 -5.11
C GLY A 118 8.18 -7.84 -4.58
N MET A 119 8.62 -6.74 -4.02
CA MET A 119 7.72 -5.80 -3.38
C MET A 119 8.12 -4.35 -3.57
N HIS A 120 7.13 -3.48 -3.34
CA HIS A 120 7.28 -2.03 -3.25
C HIS A 120 6.83 -1.56 -1.87
N SER A 121 7.43 -0.48 -1.38
CA SER A 121 6.95 0.26 -0.21
C SER A 121 7.15 1.75 -0.42
N SER A 122 6.31 2.55 0.22
CA SER A 122 6.40 4.02 0.16
C SER A 122 7.58 4.52 1.00
N ASP A 123 8.30 5.52 0.50
CA ASP A 123 9.51 6.07 1.12
C ASP A 123 9.22 7.11 2.21
N ASN A 124 8.03 7.72 2.19
CA ASN A 124 7.64 8.76 3.12
C ASN A 124 6.11 8.85 3.22
N LYS A 125 5.63 9.71 4.14
CA LYS A 125 4.20 9.86 4.41
C LYS A 125 3.41 10.36 3.20
N ASP A 126 3.93 11.34 2.47
CA ASP A 126 3.24 11.91 1.31
C ASP A 126 3.06 10.85 0.21
N ASN A 127 4.11 10.08 -0.06
CA ASN A 127 4.06 8.97 -1.02
C ASN A 127 3.13 7.86 -0.53
N MET A 128 3.14 7.56 0.77
CA MET A 128 2.23 6.58 1.35
C MET A 128 0.77 6.97 1.13
N LEU A 129 0.42 8.22 1.39
CA LEU A 129 -0.96 8.72 1.19
C LEU A 129 -1.36 8.68 -0.28
N LYS A 130 -0.50 9.11 -1.16
CA LYS A 130 -0.74 9.08 -2.62
C LYS A 130 -0.87 7.65 -3.14
N GLU A 131 0.10 6.81 -2.85
CA GLU A 131 0.17 5.45 -3.35
C GLU A 131 -0.98 4.58 -2.81
N SER A 132 -1.27 4.70 -1.52
CA SER A 132 -2.40 3.97 -0.91
C SER A 132 -3.75 4.43 -1.47
N ASN A 133 -3.89 5.72 -1.75
CA ASN A 133 -5.12 6.26 -2.34
C ASN A 133 -5.37 5.66 -3.74
N ILE A 134 -4.33 5.52 -4.55
CA ILE A 134 -4.43 4.88 -5.87
C ILE A 134 -4.72 3.39 -5.72
N ALA A 135 -4.01 2.69 -4.84
CA ALA A 135 -4.12 1.25 -4.66
C ALA A 135 -5.48 0.82 -4.10
N PHE A 136 -6.02 1.57 -3.13
CA PHE A 136 -7.29 1.25 -2.49
C PHE A 136 -8.49 1.93 -3.13
N ASN A 137 -8.27 2.60 -4.23
CA ASN A 137 -9.34 3.14 -5.03
C ASN A 137 -10.07 2.00 -5.74
N SER A 138 -11.28 1.64 -5.25
CA SER A 138 -12.05 0.54 -5.81
C SER A 138 -12.88 0.97 -7.02
N VAL A 139 -13.52 0.02 -7.67
CA VAL A 139 -14.16 0.09 -8.99
C VAL A 139 -15.31 1.09 -9.11
N ASN A 140 -15.78 1.73 -8.03
CA ASN A 140 -16.96 2.59 -8.04
C ASN A 140 -16.58 4.07 -7.92
N GLU A 141 -16.03 4.63 -8.99
CA GLU A 141 -15.52 6.00 -9.04
C GLU A 141 -16.52 7.06 -8.58
N LYS A 142 -17.80 6.89 -8.88
CA LYS A 142 -18.85 7.86 -8.50
C LYS A 142 -19.09 7.91 -6.99
N LEU A 143 -19.12 6.77 -6.33
CA LEU A 143 -19.27 6.68 -4.87
C LEU A 143 -18.01 7.17 -4.14
N LYS A 144 -16.87 7.10 -4.77
CA LYS A 144 -15.58 7.52 -4.21
C LYS A 144 -15.33 9.00 -4.28
N VAL A 145 -15.68 9.65 -5.36
CA VAL A 145 -15.63 11.11 -5.45
C VAL A 145 -16.46 11.72 -4.33
N SER A 146 -17.63 11.12 -4.06
CA SER A 146 -18.50 11.51 -2.94
C SER A 146 -17.83 11.25 -1.58
N SER A 147 -17.27 10.05 -1.38
CA SER A 147 -16.58 9.67 -0.13
C SER A 147 -15.33 10.51 0.10
N LYS A 148 -14.57 10.80 -0.93
CA LYS A 148 -13.37 11.65 -0.86
C LYS A 148 -13.74 13.09 -0.50
N LYS A 149 -14.84 13.63 -1.05
CA LYS A 149 -15.35 14.97 -0.69
C LYS A 149 -15.78 15.02 0.78
N VAL A 150 -16.46 13.99 1.26
CA VAL A 150 -16.90 13.88 2.66
C VAL A 150 -15.69 13.74 3.57
N TYR A 151 -14.73 12.89 3.22
CA TYR A 151 -13.50 12.68 3.97
C TYR A 151 -12.66 13.96 4.05
N ASN A 152 -12.46 14.64 2.93
CA ASN A 152 -11.71 15.90 2.88
C ASN A 152 -12.41 17.00 3.67
N ALA A 153 -13.76 17.08 3.60
CA ALA A 153 -14.56 18.02 4.38
C ALA A 153 -14.45 17.72 5.89
N TYR A 154 -14.43 16.43 6.27
CA TYR A 154 -14.25 15.99 7.64
C TYR A 154 -12.85 16.32 8.17
N ILE A 155 -11.83 16.02 7.41
CA ILE A 155 -10.42 16.32 7.76
C ILE A 155 -10.21 17.83 7.87
N SER A 156 -10.75 18.64 6.97
CA SER A 156 -10.63 20.10 7.03
C SER A 156 -11.33 20.73 8.24
N ARG A 157 -12.31 20.03 8.83
CA ARG A 157 -12.98 20.46 10.07
C ARG A 157 -12.24 20.09 11.33
N ILE A 158 -11.40 19.05 11.29
CA ILE A 158 -10.61 18.57 12.44
C ILE A 158 -9.26 19.30 12.50
N LEU A 159 -8.72 19.67 11.37
CA LEU A 159 -7.48 20.42 11.25
C LEU A 159 -7.74 21.91 11.26
#